data_4dfede7f57b146e2552b6004c4bc3a0b
#
_entry.id   4dfede7f57b146e2552b6004c4bc3a0b
#
_cell.length_a   1.000
_cell.length_b   1.000
_cell.length_c   1.000
_cell.angle_alpha   90.00
_cell.angle_beta   90.00
_cell.angle_gamma   90.00
#
_symmetry.space_group_name_H-M   'P 1'
#
loop_
_entity.id
_entity.type
_entity.pdbx_description
1 polymer ?
#
loop_
_entity_poly.entity_id
_entity_poly.type
_entity_poly.pdbx_seq_one_letter_code
_entity_poly.pdbx_strand_id
1 'polypeptide(L)'
;MGVAAPAVPLSLIPNRISASGYNSLVACPYQYYARHMLRLNELDEVREGVEKRDYGEWVHEILHRFHQQLPVLNEHTRSELETALQHISSEVFAPAVERDYLARAWLLRWQQAIPAYLEAQLKSEAEGWRYQNGEVPFELPLTGDLLLHGRIDRVDAQTQAGNAVRVLDYKMMDATR
;
A
#
# COMPACT_ATOMS: atom_id res chain seq x y z
N MET A 1 33.75 2.02 30.08
CA MET A 1 32.34 2.02 30.42
C MET A 1 31.64 1.01 29.50
N GLY A 2 31.16 -0.13 30.03
CA GLY A 2 30.40 -1.08 29.22
C GLY A 2 29.04 -0.48 28.88
N VAL A 3 28.67 -0.49 27.61
CA VAL A 3 27.32 -0.16 27.18
C VAL A 3 26.41 -1.20 27.81
N ALA A 4 25.50 -0.79 28.69
CA ALA A 4 24.49 -1.68 29.24
C ALA A 4 23.58 -2.11 28.08
N ALA A 5 23.74 -3.37 27.61
CA ALA A 5 22.81 -3.98 26.69
C ALA A 5 21.74 -4.73 27.52
N PRO A 6 20.55 -4.15 27.73
CA PRO A 6 19.50 -4.83 28.47
C PRO A 6 19.10 -6.10 27.74
N ALA A 7 19.10 -7.23 28.45
CA ALA A 7 18.59 -8.48 27.90
C ALA A 7 17.06 -8.39 27.74
N VAL A 8 16.59 -8.62 26.51
CA VAL A 8 15.15 -8.68 26.23
C VAL A 8 14.63 -10.06 26.66
N PRO A 9 13.59 -10.16 27.49
CA PRO A 9 12.96 -11.42 27.80
C PRO A 9 12.49 -12.15 26.53
N LEU A 10 12.75 -13.44 26.42
CA LEU A 10 12.36 -14.24 25.25
C LEU A 10 10.84 -14.15 24.97
N SER A 11 10.03 -13.98 25.99
CA SER A 11 8.57 -13.81 25.88
C SER A 11 8.13 -12.54 25.16
N LEU A 12 9.01 -11.54 25.04
CA LEU A 12 8.74 -10.30 24.32
C LEU A 12 9.25 -10.33 22.87
N ILE A 13 10.04 -11.35 22.50
CA ILE A 13 10.54 -11.46 21.11
C ILE A 13 9.42 -12.02 20.26
N PRO A 14 8.92 -11.25 19.27
CA PRO A 14 7.87 -11.75 18.40
C PRO A 14 8.43 -12.80 17.44
N ASN A 15 7.62 -13.79 17.12
CA ASN A 15 7.93 -14.77 16.07
C ASN A 15 7.50 -14.28 14.68
N ARG A 16 6.88 -13.10 14.57
CA ARG A 16 6.44 -12.47 13.32
C ARG A 16 6.81 -11.00 13.33
N ILE A 17 7.32 -10.52 12.21
CA ILE A 17 7.68 -9.12 12.02
C ILE A 17 7.07 -8.60 10.71
N SER A 18 6.44 -7.44 10.75
CA SER A 18 5.95 -6.79 9.53
C SER A 18 7.11 -6.16 8.75
N ALA A 19 6.92 -5.89 7.45
CA ALA A 19 7.92 -5.21 6.63
C ALA A 19 8.32 -3.83 7.22
N SER A 20 7.36 -3.06 7.74
CA SER A 20 7.63 -1.79 8.42
C SER A 20 8.37 -2.00 9.75
N GLY A 21 8.01 -3.04 10.51
CA GLY A 21 8.70 -3.43 11.73
C GLY A 21 10.14 -3.85 11.47
N TYR A 22 10.38 -4.62 10.40
CA TYR A 22 11.73 -5.01 9.98
C TYR A 22 12.58 -3.79 9.62
N ASN A 23 12.05 -2.85 8.84
CA ASN A 23 12.73 -1.59 8.54
C ASN A 23 13.04 -0.79 9.80
N SER A 24 12.11 -0.73 10.75
CA SER A 24 12.33 -0.08 12.05
C SER A 24 13.45 -0.76 12.85
N LEU A 25 13.49 -2.10 12.85
CA LEU A 25 14.53 -2.88 13.53
C LEU A 25 15.92 -2.61 12.94
N VAL A 26 16.03 -2.57 11.60
CA VAL A 26 17.30 -2.31 10.91
C VAL A 26 17.77 -0.86 11.11
N ALA A 27 16.83 0.09 11.06
CA ALA A 27 17.15 1.51 11.23
C ALA A 27 17.53 1.85 12.68
N CYS A 28 16.80 1.33 13.68
CA CYS A 28 17.05 1.55 15.10
C CYS A 28 16.44 0.44 15.94
N PRO A 29 17.24 -0.53 16.42
CA PRO A 29 16.73 -1.64 17.26
C PRO A 29 16.04 -1.15 18.55
N TYR A 30 16.48 -0.02 19.12
CA TYR A 30 15.86 0.58 20.28
C TYR A 30 14.44 1.09 19.99
N GLN A 31 14.26 1.77 18.86
CA GLN A 31 12.95 2.22 18.41
C GLN A 31 12.00 1.03 18.14
N TYR A 32 12.52 -0.02 17.53
CA TYR A 32 11.78 -1.26 17.35
C TYR A 32 11.35 -1.85 18.69
N TYR A 33 12.26 -1.97 19.64
CA TYR A 33 11.96 -2.47 20.98
C TYR A 33 10.85 -1.66 21.67
N ALA A 34 10.98 -0.33 21.67
CA ALA A 34 10.00 0.55 22.28
C ALA A 34 8.62 0.42 21.61
N ARG A 35 8.54 0.53 20.29
CA ARG A 35 7.27 0.58 19.54
C ARG A 35 6.63 -0.79 19.36
N HIS A 36 7.39 -1.80 18.97
CA HIS A 36 6.85 -3.08 18.56
C HIS A 36 6.85 -4.14 19.69
N MET A 37 7.79 -4.10 20.60
CA MET A 37 7.83 -5.04 21.73
C MET A 37 7.11 -4.51 22.97
N LEU A 38 7.45 -3.28 23.38
CA LEU A 38 6.81 -2.64 24.55
C LEU A 38 5.50 -1.94 24.21
N ARG A 39 5.18 -1.77 22.93
CA ARG A 39 3.97 -1.06 22.44
C ARG A 39 3.86 0.38 22.96
N LEU A 40 4.99 1.02 23.18
CA LEU A 40 5.06 2.44 23.56
C LEU A 40 4.88 3.29 22.30
N ASN A 41 3.65 3.44 21.88
CA ASN A 41 3.29 4.38 20.83
C ASN A 41 2.98 5.74 21.46
N GLU A 42 3.22 6.84 20.73
CA GLU A 42 2.63 8.12 21.06
C GLU A 42 1.11 7.94 21.16
N LEU A 43 0.49 8.59 22.15
CA LEU A 43 -0.97 8.63 22.22
C LEU A 43 -1.46 9.22 20.91
N ASP A 44 -2.33 8.50 20.21
CA ASP A 44 -3.00 9.06 19.04
C ASP A 44 -3.70 10.35 19.50
N GLU A 45 -3.20 11.50 19.03
CA GLU A 45 -3.98 12.73 19.14
C GLU A 45 -5.32 12.44 18.46
N VAL A 46 -6.42 12.67 19.16
CA VAL A 46 -7.74 12.59 18.54
C VAL A 46 -7.81 13.69 17.48
N ARG A 47 -7.43 13.34 16.26
CA ARG A 47 -7.49 14.25 15.13
C ARG A 47 -8.87 14.12 14.50
N GLU A 48 -9.61 15.20 14.62
CA GLU A 48 -10.87 15.36 13.91
C GLU A 48 -10.56 15.71 12.44
N GLY A 49 -10.54 14.70 11.55
CA GLY A 49 -10.38 14.94 10.12
C GLY A 49 -9.66 13.82 9.38
N VAL A 50 -9.79 13.87 8.06
CA VAL A 50 -9.17 12.93 7.12
C VAL A 50 -7.67 13.15 7.04
N GLU A 51 -6.89 12.10 7.24
CA GLU A 51 -5.44 12.12 7.17
C GLU A 51 -4.90 11.60 5.82
N LYS A 52 -3.63 11.88 5.56
CA LYS A 52 -2.91 11.36 4.37
C LYS A 52 -2.92 9.82 4.32
N ARG A 53 -2.94 9.18 5.48
CA ARG A 53 -3.03 7.72 5.61
C ARG A 53 -4.35 7.21 5.04
N ASP A 54 -5.47 7.81 5.42
CA ASP A 54 -6.80 7.43 4.96
C ASP A 54 -6.90 7.58 3.43
N TYR A 55 -6.36 8.67 2.89
CA TYR A 55 -6.27 8.87 1.45
C TYR A 55 -5.49 7.76 0.76
N GLY A 56 -4.35 7.34 1.33
CA GLY A 56 -3.58 6.21 0.83
C GLY A 56 -4.39 4.92 0.79
N GLU A 57 -5.08 4.60 1.89
CA GLU A 57 -5.91 3.40 2.00
C GLU A 57 -7.04 3.40 0.96
N TRP A 58 -7.72 4.54 0.73
CA TRP A 58 -8.77 4.64 -0.29
C TRP A 58 -8.23 4.47 -1.70
N VAL A 59 -7.08 5.06 -2.03
CA VAL A 59 -6.49 4.89 -3.36
C VAL A 59 -6.06 3.45 -3.61
N HIS A 60 -5.47 2.77 -2.60
CA HIS A 60 -5.14 1.34 -2.71
C HIS A 60 -6.39 0.50 -2.96
N GLU A 61 -7.47 0.74 -2.24
CA GLU A 61 -8.75 0.04 -2.42
C GLU A 61 -9.35 0.30 -3.82
N ILE A 62 -9.31 1.54 -4.31
CA ILE A 62 -9.78 1.90 -5.65
C ILE A 62 -9.00 1.12 -6.71
N LEU A 63 -7.67 1.14 -6.62
CA LEU A 63 -6.81 0.48 -7.59
C LEU A 63 -6.97 -1.03 -7.55
N HIS A 64 -7.12 -1.59 -6.36
CA HIS A 64 -7.39 -3.02 -6.19
C HIS A 64 -8.71 -3.42 -6.86
N ARG A 65 -9.81 -2.73 -6.57
CA ARG A 65 -11.13 -3.01 -7.20
C ARG A 65 -11.09 -2.83 -8.71
N PHE A 66 -10.44 -1.76 -9.17
CA PHE A 66 -10.33 -1.46 -10.60
C PHE A 66 -9.67 -2.60 -11.36
N HIS A 67 -8.50 -3.07 -10.91
CA HIS A 67 -7.79 -4.16 -11.57
C HIS A 67 -8.43 -5.53 -11.37
N GLN A 68 -9.20 -5.73 -10.30
CA GLN A 68 -10.03 -6.95 -10.17
C GLN A 68 -11.17 -7.00 -11.18
N GLN A 69 -11.83 -5.85 -11.43
CA GLN A 69 -12.94 -5.77 -12.37
C GLN A 69 -12.45 -5.77 -13.82
N LEU A 70 -11.32 -5.12 -14.09
CA LEU A 70 -10.74 -4.91 -15.41
C LEU A 70 -9.28 -5.37 -15.42
N PRO A 71 -9.01 -6.68 -15.41
CA PRO A 71 -7.64 -7.22 -15.35
C PRO A 71 -6.85 -7.00 -16.65
N VAL A 72 -7.54 -6.75 -17.78
CA VAL A 72 -6.94 -6.50 -19.09
C VAL A 72 -7.46 -5.16 -19.63
N LEU A 73 -6.64 -4.12 -19.53
CA LEU A 73 -7.10 -2.76 -19.84
C LEU A 73 -7.19 -2.46 -21.33
N ASN A 74 -6.33 -3.04 -22.16
CA ASN A 74 -6.31 -2.79 -23.60
C ASN A 74 -7.50 -3.39 -24.38
N GLU A 75 -8.39 -4.13 -23.71
CA GLU A 75 -9.67 -4.58 -24.29
C GLU A 75 -10.76 -3.49 -24.19
N HIS A 76 -10.47 -2.38 -23.51
CA HIS A 76 -11.40 -1.29 -23.23
C HIS A 76 -10.91 0.02 -23.83
N THR A 77 -11.85 0.89 -24.17
CA THR A 77 -11.51 2.27 -24.56
C THR A 77 -11.05 3.08 -23.35
N ARG A 78 -10.23 4.09 -23.58
CA ARG A 78 -9.78 4.99 -22.51
C ARG A 78 -10.96 5.62 -21.76
N SER A 79 -12.02 5.99 -22.44
CA SER A 79 -13.23 6.59 -21.84
C SER A 79 -13.94 5.61 -20.90
N GLU A 80 -14.03 4.34 -21.25
CA GLU A 80 -14.61 3.29 -20.39
C GLU A 80 -13.76 3.09 -19.14
N LEU A 81 -12.43 3.04 -19.29
CA LEU A 81 -11.51 2.90 -18.16
C LEU A 81 -11.59 4.11 -17.21
N GLU A 82 -11.63 5.34 -17.75
CA GLU A 82 -11.77 6.55 -16.96
C GLU A 82 -13.11 6.57 -16.20
N THR A 83 -14.20 6.20 -16.88
CA THR A 83 -15.54 6.13 -16.28
C THR A 83 -15.60 5.10 -15.16
N ALA A 84 -15.06 3.91 -15.38
CA ALA A 84 -15.01 2.85 -14.37
C ALA A 84 -14.20 3.28 -13.13
N LEU A 85 -13.02 3.88 -13.35
CA LEU A 85 -12.17 4.32 -12.27
C LEU A 85 -12.77 5.49 -11.47
N GLN A 86 -13.45 6.42 -12.14
CA GLN A 86 -14.20 7.51 -11.50
C GLN A 86 -15.38 6.99 -10.68
N HIS A 87 -16.10 5.99 -11.19
CA HIS A 87 -17.22 5.37 -10.49
C HIS A 87 -16.75 4.69 -9.19
N ILE A 88 -15.75 3.80 -9.29
CA ILE A 88 -15.17 3.12 -8.13
C ILE A 88 -14.63 4.14 -7.11
N SER A 89 -13.99 5.23 -7.58
CA SER A 89 -13.48 6.28 -6.72
C SER A 89 -14.59 6.96 -5.93
N SER A 90 -15.70 7.25 -6.59
CA SER A 90 -16.86 7.88 -5.96
C SER A 90 -17.48 6.97 -4.90
N GLU A 91 -17.57 5.67 -5.15
CA GLU A 91 -18.09 4.69 -4.19
C GLU A 91 -17.19 4.58 -2.95
N VAL A 92 -15.87 4.46 -3.15
CA VAL A 92 -14.90 4.31 -2.03
C VAL A 92 -14.85 5.56 -1.16
N PHE A 93 -14.90 6.75 -1.77
CA PHE A 93 -14.86 8.01 -1.03
C PHE A 93 -16.20 8.42 -0.42
N ALA A 94 -17.33 7.87 -0.87
CA ALA A 94 -18.66 8.31 -0.44
C ALA A 94 -18.82 8.42 1.09
N PRO A 95 -18.47 7.38 1.89
CA PRO A 95 -18.66 7.44 3.35
C PRO A 95 -17.81 8.52 4.03
N ALA A 96 -16.66 8.87 3.43
CA ALA A 96 -15.79 9.89 3.96
C ALA A 96 -16.25 11.30 3.58
N VAL A 97 -16.68 11.48 2.33
CA VAL A 97 -17.21 12.76 1.82
C VAL A 97 -18.48 13.20 2.55
N GLU A 98 -19.31 12.24 3.02
CA GLU A 98 -20.48 12.54 3.82
C GLU A 98 -20.14 13.08 5.22
N ARG A 99 -18.98 12.68 5.76
CA ARG A 99 -18.57 13.03 7.12
C ARG A 99 -17.60 14.20 7.19
N ASP A 100 -16.76 14.37 6.17
CA ASP A 100 -15.69 15.37 6.17
C ASP A 100 -15.51 16.01 4.80
N TYR A 101 -15.61 17.34 4.76
CA TYR A 101 -15.41 18.12 3.51
C TYR A 101 -13.98 17.97 2.94
N LEU A 102 -12.97 17.69 3.77
CA LEU A 102 -11.60 17.48 3.31
C LEU A 102 -11.48 16.23 2.44
N ALA A 103 -12.30 15.20 2.70
CA ALA A 103 -12.34 14.00 1.86
C ALA A 103 -12.71 14.33 0.41
N ARG A 104 -13.54 15.36 0.19
CA ARG A 104 -13.90 15.84 -1.15
C ARG A 104 -12.69 16.44 -1.88
N ALA A 105 -11.83 17.15 -1.18
CA ALA A 105 -10.60 17.69 -1.76
C ALA A 105 -9.62 16.57 -2.15
N TRP A 106 -9.53 15.52 -1.33
CA TRP A 106 -8.74 14.34 -1.62
C TRP A 106 -9.29 13.56 -2.83
N LEU A 107 -10.60 13.40 -2.94
CA LEU A 107 -11.24 12.79 -4.10
C LEU A 107 -10.92 13.56 -5.39
N LEU A 108 -11.05 14.89 -5.38
CA LEU A 108 -10.73 15.74 -6.53
C LEU A 108 -9.24 15.61 -6.92
N ARG A 109 -8.35 15.59 -5.96
CA ARG A 109 -6.91 15.38 -6.19
C ARG A 109 -6.64 14.02 -6.86
N TRP A 110 -7.29 12.96 -6.37
CA TRP A 110 -7.18 11.64 -6.98
C TRP A 110 -7.74 11.63 -8.42
N GLN A 111 -8.92 12.20 -8.64
CA GLN A 111 -9.52 12.27 -9.98
C GLN A 111 -8.63 12.97 -11.00
N GLN A 112 -7.88 13.99 -10.59
CA GLN A 112 -6.89 14.64 -11.45
C GLN A 112 -5.70 13.73 -11.81
N ALA A 113 -5.37 12.74 -11.00
CA ALA A 113 -4.30 11.79 -11.26
C ALA A 113 -4.72 10.63 -12.18
N ILE A 114 -6.02 10.36 -12.33
CA ILE A 114 -6.56 9.23 -13.11
C ILE A 114 -6.02 9.19 -14.55
N PRO A 115 -6.01 10.29 -15.34
CA PRO A 115 -5.53 10.23 -16.71
C PRO A 115 -4.07 9.80 -16.84
N ALA A 116 -3.20 10.31 -15.98
CA ALA A 116 -1.78 9.96 -15.97
C ALA A 116 -1.56 8.51 -15.50
N TYR A 117 -2.35 8.07 -14.51
CA TYR A 117 -2.33 6.68 -14.05
C TYR A 117 -2.70 5.71 -15.17
N LEU A 118 -3.80 5.95 -15.88
CA LEU A 118 -4.24 5.09 -16.98
C LEU A 118 -3.24 5.06 -18.13
N GLU A 119 -2.63 6.20 -18.47
CA GLU A 119 -1.57 6.25 -19.47
C GLU A 119 -0.39 5.35 -19.11
N ALA A 120 0.07 5.42 -17.85
CA ALA A 120 1.15 4.56 -17.36
C ALA A 120 0.76 3.07 -17.38
N GLN A 121 -0.49 2.73 -17.05
CA GLN A 121 -0.97 1.36 -17.05
C GLN A 121 -1.09 0.79 -18.47
N LEU A 122 -1.68 1.53 -19.40
CA LEU A 122 -1.79 1.11 -20.81
C LEU A 122 -0.42 0.92 -21.45
N LYS A 123 0.54 1.83 -21.14
CA LYS A 123 1.93 1.66 -21.56
C LYS A 123 2.55 0.37 -21.00
N SER A 124 2.35 0.12 -19.70
CA SER A 124 2.84 -1.08 -19.04
C SER A 124 2.28 -2.36 -19.68
N GLU A 125 0.99 -2.36 -20.04
CA GLU A 125 0.38 -3.48 -20.76
C GLU A 125 0.93 -3.65 -22.19
N ALA A 126 1.21 -2.55 -22.89
CA ALA A 126 1.84 -2.60 -24.21
C ALA A 126 3.26 -3.20 -24.16
N GLU A 127 3.95 -3.05 -23.01
CA GLU A 127 5.23 -3.68 -22.71
C GLU A 127 5.09 -5.17 -22.29
N GLY A 128 3.86 -5.70 -22.27
CA GLY A 128 3.56 -7.09 -21.97
C GLY A 128 3.31 -7.41 -20.48
N TRP A 129 3.22 -6.41 -19.60
CA TRP A 129 2.89 -6.62 -18.20
C TRP A 129 1.38 -6.70 -17.99
N ARG A 130 0.91 -7.72 -17.30
CA ARG A 130 -0.50 -7.95 -17.00
C ARG A 130 -0.72 -8.04 -15.50
N TYR A 131 -1.80 -7.41 -15.03
CA TYR A 131 -2.27 -7.61 -13.66
C TYR A 131 -2.53 -9.11 -13.42
N GLN A 132 -1.96 -9.63 -12.35
CA GLN A 132 -2.15 -11.01 -11.92
C GLN A 132 -2.92 -11.08 -10.62
N ASN A 133 -2.53 -10.29 -9.63
CA ASN A 133 -3.15 -10.29 -8.32
C ASN A 133 -2.87 -8.98 -7.56
N GLY A 134 -3.72 -8.66 -6.59
CA GLY A 134 -3.55 -7.52 -5.69
C GLY A 134 -3.84 -7.89 -4.25
N GLU A 135 -3.34 -7.09 -3.31
CA GLU A 135 -3.50 -7.27 -1.87
C GLU A 135 -3.05 -8.67 -1.40
N VAL A 136 -1.94 -9.15 -1.96
CA VAL A 136 -1.46 -10.53 -1.74
C VAL A 136 -0.74 -10.63 -0.40
N PRO A 137 -1.27 -11.38 0.57
CA PRO A 137 -0.54 -11.62 1.80
C PRO A 137 0.67 -12.53 1.55
N PHE A 138 1.76 -12.26 2.25
CA PHE A 138 2.95 -13.11 2.20
C PHE A 138 3.52 -13.39 3.59
N GLU A 139 4.18 -14.51 3.71
CA GLU A 139 5.00 -14.90 4.86
C GLU A 139 6.30 -15.51 4.36
N LEU A 140 7.42 -14.99 4.85
CA LEU A 140 8.75 -15.46 4.52
C LEU A 140 9.51 -15.83 5.80
N PRO A 141 10.05 -17.04 5.91
CA PRO A 141 10.94 -17.38 7.02
C PRO A 141 12.25 -16.58 6.90
N LEU A 142 12.66 -15.92 7.98
CA LEU A 142 13.92 -15.19 8.05
C LEU A 142 15.00 -16.08 8.69
N THR A 143 15.04 -16.11 10.02
CA THR A 143 16.03 -16.88 10.78
C THR A 143 15.37 -17.46 12.02
N GLY A 144 15.69 -18.73 12.34
CA GLY A 144 14.99 -19.45 13.41
C GLY A 144 13.49 -19.52 13.12
N ASP A 145 12.67 -19.20 14.13
CA ASP A 145 11.21 -19.21 14.03
C ASP A 145 10.61 -17.84 13.62
N LEU A 146 11.45 -16.88 13.23
CA LEU A 146 11.00 -15.53 12.85
C LEU A 146 10.46 -15.50 11.42
N LEU A 147 9.22 -15.07 11.27
CA LEU A 147 8.54 -14.88 9.99
C LEU A 147 8.43 -13.38 9.64
N LEU A 148 8.86 -12.98 8.45
CA LEU A 148 8.51 -11.71 7.85
C LEU A 148 7.14 -11.84 7.20
N HIS A 149 6.22 -10.97 7.55
CA HIS A 149 4.89 -10.96 6.95
C HIS A 149 4.53 -9.57 6.42
N GLY A 150 3.63 -9.57 5.47
CA GLY A 150 3.13 -8.32 4.88
C GLY A 150 2.06 -8.58 3.85
N ARG A 151 1.77 -7.54 3.09
CA ARG A 151 0.85 -7.57 1.97
C ARG A 151 1.49 -6.83 0.81
N ILE A 152 1.41 -7.41 -0.36
CA ILE A 152 1.89 -6.83 -1.63
C ILE A 152 0.69 -6.17 -2.29
N ASP A 153 0.79 -4.88 -2.59
CA ASP A 153 -0.32 -4.11 -3.15
C ASP A 153 -0.73 -4.66 -4.53
N ARG A 154 0.26 -5.01 -5.35
CA ARG A 154 0.00 -5.55 -6.69
C ARG A 154 1.13 -6.43 -7.21
N VAL A 155 0.75 -7.47 -7.92
CA VAL A 155 1.63 -8.38 -8.65
C VAL A 155 1.22 -8.39 -10.11
N ASP A 156 2.18 -8.12 -11.01
CA ASP A 156 2.01 -8.27 -12.46
C ASP A 156 2.90 -9.39 -12.98
N ALA A 157 2.45 -10.06 -14.04
CA ALA A 157 3.21 -11.08 -14.76
C ALA A 157 3.52 -10.64 -16.18
N GLN A 158 4.70 -11.04 -16.69
CA GLN A 158 5.08 -10.79 -18.08
C GLN A 158 4.47 -11.87 -18.98
N THR A 159 3.77 -11.43 -20.05
CA THR A 159 3.09 -12.34 -20.98
C THR A 159 3.99 -12.88 -22.09
N GLN A 160 5.08 -12.18 -22.42
CA GLN A 160 5.87 -12.45 -23.63
C GLN A 160 7.25 -13.09 -23.39
N ALA A 161 7.79 -13.03 -22.18
CA ALA A 161 9.14 -13.49 -21.89
C ALA A 161 9.23 -14.16 -20.51
N GLY A 162 9.16 -15.50 -20.51
CA GLY A 162 9.41 -16.27 -19.30
C GLY A 162 8.44 -15.92 -18.15
N ASN A 163 8.62 -16.56 -17.01
CA ASN A 163 7.78 -16.34 -15.81
C ASN A 163 8.24 -15.11 -15.01
N ALA A 164 8.52 -13.97 -15.64
CA ALA A 164 8.91 -12.77 -14.93
C ALA A 164 7.70 -12.17 -14.19
N VAL A 165 7.91 -11.85 -12.92
CA VAL A 165 6.92 -11.25 -12.04
C VAL A 165 7.44 -9.90 -11.56
N ARG A 166 6.56 -8.90 -11.50
CA ARG A 166 6.83 -7.58 -10.98
C ARG A 166 5.94 -7.32 -9.77
N VAL A 167 6.56 -6.88 -8.69
CA VAL A 167 5.87 -6.43 -7.48
C VAL A 167 5.79 -4.91 -7.52
N LEU A 168 4.59 -4.37 -7.30
CA LEU A 168 4.35 -2.93 -7.19
C LEU A 168 3.83 -2.61 -5.78
N ASP A 169 4.32 -1.49 -5.27
CA ASP A 169 3.91 -0.88 -4.01
C ASP A 169 3.52 0.56 -4.29
N TYR A 170 2.28 0.93 -3.98
CA TYR A 170 1.74 2.25 -4.26
C TYR A 170 2.12 3.24 -3.16
N LYS A 171 2.88 4.29 -3.49
CA LYS A 171 3.27 5.33 -2.56
C LYS A 171 2.58 6.65 -2.90
N MET A 172 1.79 7.15 -1.97
CA MET A 172 1.19 8.48 -2.07
C MET A 172 2.26 9.53 -1.71
N MET A 173 2.97 9.98 -2.73
CA MET A 173 3.96 11.07 -2.57
C MET A 173 3.27 12.41 -2.75
N ASP A 174 3.70 13.42 -1.97
CA ASP A 174 3.34 14.79 -2.30
C ASP A 174 4.06 15.17 -3.60
N ALA A 175 3.30 15.63 -4.57
CA ALA A 175 3.84 16.23 -5.78
C ALA A 175 4.52 17.56 -5.37
N THR A 176 5.65 17.46 -4.68
CA THR A 176 6.42 18.62 -4.27
C THR A 176 7.85 18.41 -4.70
N ARG A 177 8.15 19.00 -5.80
CA ARG A 177 9.34 19.75 -6.25
C ARG A 177 9.83 19.34 -7.61
#